data_d9e54fae5ebdb922fb8e90d90af0df1e
#
_entry.id   d9e54fae5ebdb922fb8e90d90af0df1e
#
_cell.length_a   1.000
_cell.length_b   1.000
_cell.length_c   1.000
_cell.angle_alpha   90.00
_cell.angle_beta   90.00
_cell.angle_gamma   90.00
#
_symmetry.space_group_name_H-M   'P 1'
#
loop_
_entity.id
_entity.type
_entity.pdbx_description
1 polymer ?
#
loop_
_entity_poly.entity_id
_entity_poly.type
_entity_poly.pdbx_seq_one_letter_code
_entity_poly.pdbx_strand_id
1 'polypeptide(L)'
;GDDGTLTIGENSNVQDNAVLHCDVGGAVMLGKSVTVGHSALVHGCTVGDGSLIGMHATLLNHCVVGKNCIIGAGALVPEGMVIPDGSVAVGVPAKVIKQVSAAQIEANLHNAAHYVEHGKLHAAELAKG
;
A
#
# COMPACT_ATOMS: atom_id res chain seq x y z
N GLY A 1 0.70 -3.84 18.43
CA GLY A 1 1.64 -4.68 18.96
C GLY A 1 2.88 -3.99 19.47
N ASP A 2 3.15 -4.25 20.70
CA ASP A 2 4.27 -3.61 21.39
C ASP A 2 5.61 -3.97 20.77
N ASP A 3 5.68 -5.10 20.10
CA ASP A 3 6.93 -5.62 19.56
C ASP A 3 7.01 -5.49 18.03
N GLY A 4 6.00 -4.92 17.41
CA GLY A 4 5.98 -4.67 15.98
C GLY A 4 5.94 -3.17 15.69
N THR A 5 6.43 -2.76 14.53
CA THR A 5 6.51 -1.36 14.13
C THR A 5 5.66 -1.10 12.88
N LEU A 6 4.81 -0.09 12.96
CA LEU A 6 4.05 0.41 11.81
C LEU A 6 4.52 1.82 11.49
N THR A 7 5.04 2.03 10.29
CA THR A 7 5.49 3.35 9.83
C THR A 7 4.73 3.72 8.57
N ILE A 8 4.06 4.86 8.57
CA ILE A 8 3.27 5.34 7.44
C ILE A 8 3.80 6.72 7.04
N GLY A 9 4.30 6.84 5.83
CA GLY A 9 4.86 8.09 5.32
C GLY A 9 3.81 9.14 4.99
N GLU A 10 4.27 10.35 4.71
CA GLU A 10 3.40 11.49 4.41
C GLU A 10 2.51 11.22 3.20
N ASN A 11 1.28 11.73 3.26
CA ASN A 11 0.29 11.64 2.19
C ASN A 11 -0.09 10.21 1.81
N SER A 12 0.23 9.24 2.64
CA SER A 12 -0.23 7.87 2.45
C SER A 12 -1.60 7.69 3.07
N ASN A 13 -2.40 6.78 2.51
CA ASN A 13 -3.73 6.49 3.03
C ASN A 13 -3.98 5.00 3.07
N VAL A 14 -4.74 4.57 4.07
CA VAL A 14 -5.17 3.19 4.24
C VAL A 14 -6.69 3.22 4.24
N GLN A 15 -7.28 2.63 3.22
CA GLN A 15 -8.72 2.72 2.99
C GLN A 15 -9.51 1.74 3.88
N ASP A 16 -10.85 1.80 3.79
CA ASP A 16 -11.73 1.05 4.68
C ASP A 16 -11.45 -0.45 4.70
N ASN A 17 -11.45 -1.03 5.87
CA ASN A 17 -11.25 -2.46 6.11
C ASN A 17 -9.87 -2.99 5.68
N ALA A 18 -8.94 -2.13 5.27
CA ALA A 18 -7.57 -2.55 5.05
C ALA A 18 -6.89 -2.84 6.39
N VAL A 19 -6.01 -3.82 6.41
CA VAL A 19 -5.32 -4.26 7.62
C VAL A 19 -3.82 -4.16 7.42
N LEU A 20 -3.15 -3.45 8.32
CA LEU A 20 -1.69 -3.43 8.41
C LEU A 20 -1.31 -4.25 9.63
N HIS A 21 -0.55 -5.31 9.44
CA HIS A 21 -0.17 -6.21 10.52
C HIS A 21 1.29 -6.62 10.42
N CYS A 22 1.93 -6.79 11.56
CA CYS A 22 3.27 -7.36 11.62
C CYS A 22 3.38 -8.29 12.82
N ASP A 23 4.27 -9.28 12.69
CA ASP A 23 4.56 -10.19 13.77
C ASP A 23 5.45 -9.49 14.82
N VAL A 24 5.59 -10.12 15.97
CA VAL A 24 6.50 -9.66 17.02
C VAL A 24 7.90 -9.46 16.42
N GLY A 25 8.46 -8.28 16.62
CA GLY A 25 9.76 -7.90 16.07
C GLY A 25 9.75 -7.58 14.57
N GLY A 26 8.61 -7.66 13.91
CA GLY A 26 8.48 -7.31 12.50
C GLY A 26 8.13 -5.85 12.27
N ALA A 27 7.97 -5.47 11.01
CA ALA A 27 7.61 -4.10 10.65
C ALA A 27 6.77 -4.05 9.38
N VAL A 28 5.85 -3.08 9.34
CA VAL A 28 5.20 -2.63 8.11
C VAL A 28 5.70 -1.22 7.86
N MET A 29 6.27 -0.99 6.68
CA MET A 29 6.79 0.32 6.30
C MET A 29 6.15 0.77 5.00
N LEU A 30 5.31 1.79 5.08
CA LEU A 30 4.74 2.44 3.91
C LEU A 30 5.50 3.74 3.67
N GLY A 31 5.99 3.93 2.47
CA GLY A 31 6.64 5.18 2.08
C GLY A 31 5.65 6.33 1.96
N LYS A 32 6.05 7.40 1.29
CA LYS A 32 5.21 8.58 1.07
C LYS A 32 4.23 8.32 -0.07
N SER A 33 3.03 8.89 0.03
CA SER A 33 2.02 8.84 -1.04
C SER A 33 1.65 7.42 -1.47
N VAL A 34 1.64 6.49 -0.54
CA VAL A 34 1.20 5.11 -0.77
C VAL A 34 -0.31 5.01 -0.55
N THR A 35 -1.00 4.33 -1.44
CA THR A 35 -2.42 4.05 -1.29
C THR A 35 -2.61 2.56 -1.03
N VAL A 36 -3.24 2.23 0.09
CA VAL A 36 -3.63 0.86 0.42
C VAL A 36 -5.15 0.77 0.24
N GLY A 37 -5.57 0.04 -0.78
CA GLY A 37 -6.97 -0.05 -1.16
C GLY A 37 -7.85 -0.79 -0.15
N HIS A 38 -9.16 -0.69 -0.36
CA HIS A 38 -10.15 -1.30 0.53
C HIS A 38 -9.90 -2.79 0.74
N SER A 39 -9.98 -3.22 1.98
CA SER A 39 -9.87 -4.64 2.37
C SER A 39 -8.54 -5.30 1.98
N ALA A 40 -7.50 -4.54 1.64
CA ALA A 40 -6.18 -5.10 1.42
C ALA A 40 -5.55 -5.51 2.74
N LEU A 41 -4.70 -6.55 2.70
CA LEU A 41 -3.94 -7.00 3.85
C LEU A 41 -2.45 -6.79 3.56
N VAL A 42 -1.79 -6.00 4.40
CA VAL A 42 -0.35 -5.76 4.30
C VAL A 42 0.30 -6.30 5.57
N HIS A 43 1.02 -7.39 5.44
CA HIS A 43 1.57 -8.13 6.57
C HIS A 43 3.11 -8.12 6.55
N GLY A 44 3.70 -7.35 7.46
CA GLY A 44 5.14 -7.39 7.71
C GLY A 44 6.04 -7.03 6.53
N CYS A 45 5.62 -6.11 5.66
CA CYS A 45 6.36 -5.81 4.43
C CYS A 45 6.65 -4.32 4.25
N THR A 46 7.44 -4.01 3.22
CA THR A 46 7.84 -2.65 2.87
C THR A 46 7.23 -2.26 1.54
N VAL A 47 6.58 -1.10 1.48
CA VAL A 47 5.99 -0.57 0.27
C VAL A 47 6.63 0.79 -0.03
N GLY A 48 7.25 0.91 -1.20
CA GLY A 48 7.96 2.12 -1.61
C GLY A 48 7.04 3.28 -1.97
N ASP A 49 7.63 4.47 -2.04
CA ASP A 49 6.89 5.72 -2.29
C ASP A 49 6.04 5.65 -3.56
N GLY A 50 4.85 6.21 -3.49
CA GLY A 50 3.96 6.36 -4.64
C GLY A 50 3.29 5.08 -5.13
N SER A 51 3.48 3.96 -4.45
CA SER A 51 2.88 2.70 -4.87
C SER A 51 1.41 2.60 -4.49
N LEU A 52 0.67 1.85 -5.30
CA LEU A 52 -0.76 1.61 -5.08
C LEU A 52 -0.98 0.11 -4.85
N ILE A 53 -1.55 -0.22 -3.71
CA ILE A 53 -1.95 -1.58 -3.37
C ILE A 53 -3.44 -1.70 -3.63
N GLY A 54 -3.82 -2.50 -4.62
CA GLY A 54 -5.20 -2.63 -5.04
C GLY A 54 -6.12 -3.23 -3.96
N MET A 55 -7.41 -3.01 -4.09
CA MET A 55 -8.40 -3.55 -3.16
C MET A 55 -8.30 -5.08 -3.06
N HIS A 56 -8.47 -5.61 -1.88
CA HIS A 56 -8.40 -7.05 -1.58
C HIS A 56 -7.05 -7.71 -1.91
N ALA A 57 -6.00 -6.94 -2.19
CA ALA A 57 -4.66 -7.52 -2.37
C ALA A 57 -4.12 -8.01 -1.03
N THR A 58 -3.29 -9.02 -1.07
CA THR A 58 -2.64 -9.58 0.12
C THR A 58 -1.13 -9.56 -0.08
N LEU A 59 -0.43 -8.87 0.82
CA LEU A 59 1.04 -8.81 0.82
C LEU A 59 1.54 -9.55 2.04
N LEU A 60 2.32 -10.60 1.82
CA LEU A 60 2.79 -11.45 2.91
C LEU A 60 4.15 -10.99 3.46
N ASN A 61 4.55 -11.55 4.59
CA ASN A 61 5.74 -11.15 5.33
C ASN A 61 6.98 -11.02 4.48
N HIS A 62 7.76 -9.99 4.76
CA HIS A 62 9.07 -9.76 4.15
C HIS A 62 9.05 -9.49 2.65
N CYS A 63 7.86 -9.30 2.05
CA CYS A 63 7.84 -8.86 0.67
C CYS A 63 8.27 -7.39 0.60
N VAL A 64 8.82 -7.00 -0.53
CA VAL A 64 9.25 -5.62 -0.78
C VAL A 64 8.61 -5.17 -2.08
N VAL A 65 7.78 -4.12 -1.99
CA VAL A 65 7.21 -3.47 -3.16
C VAL A 65 8.00 -2.19 -3.39
N GLY A 66 8.57 -2.05 -4.56
CA GLY A 66 9.38 -0.88 -4.89
C GLY A 66 8.56 0.41 -5.01
N LYS A 67 9.20 1.46 -5.52
CA LYS A 67 8.56 2.76 -5.70
C LYS A 67 7.69 2.76 -6.95
N ASN A 68 6.58 3.48 -6.89
CA ASN A 68 5.69 3.71 -8.04
C ASN A 68 5.17 2.41 -8.66
N CYS A 69 4.98 1.38 -7.84
CA CYS A 69 4.42 0.12 -8.28
C CYS A 69 2.89 0.13 -8.20
N ILE A 70 2.27 -0.75 -8.97
CA ILE A 70 0.84 -1.03 -8.86
C ILE A 70 0.68 -2.51 -8.58
N ILE A 71 0.09 -2.85 -7.46
CA ILE A 71 -0.31 -4.22 -7.14
C ILE A 71 -1.80 -4.33 -7.45
N GLY A 72 -2.14 -5.19 -8.39
CA GLY A 72 -3.52 -5.32 -8.86
C GLY A 72 -4.49 -5.79 -7.79
N ALA A 73 -5.77 -5.48 -7.98
CA ALA A 73 -6.83 -5.90 -7.07
C ALA A 73 -6.83 -7.44 -6.93
N GLY A 74 -6.97 -7.91 -5.70
CA GLY A 74 -7.00 -9.35 -5.41
C GLY A 74 -5.68 -10.09 -5.60
N ALA A 75 -4.58 -9.41 -5.92
CA ALA A 75 -3.29 -10.06 -6.08
C ALA A 75 -2.75 -10.58 -4.74
N LEU A 76 -1.98 -11.64 -4.79
CA LEU A 76 -1.28 -12.14 -3.61
C LEU A 76 0.22 -12.08 -3.85
N VAL A 77 0.90 -11.25 -3.07
CA VAL A 77 2.37 -11.12 -3.12
C VAL A 77 2.95 -12.07 -2.08
N PRO A 78 3.63 -13.14 -2.51
CA PRO A 78 4.15 -14.15 -1.58
C PRO A 78 5.21 -13.60 -0.64
N GLU A 79 5.42 -14.32 0.45
CA GLU A 79 6.46 -14.01 1.42
C GLU A 79 7.83 -13.89 0.75
N GLY A 80 8.53 -12.81 1.08
CA GLY A 80 9.88 -12.56 0.58
C GLY A 80 9.98 -12.11 -0.88
N MET A 81 8.86 -11.98 -1.59
CA MET A 81 8.91 -11.54 -2.99
C MET A 81 9.33 -10.06 -3.09
N VAL A 82 10.18 -9.75 -4.05
CA VAL A 82 10.60 -8.39 -4.34
C VAL A 82 9.99 -7.94 -5.66
N ILE A 83 9.20 -6.86 -5.59
CA ILE A 83 8.61 -6.22 -6.78
C ILE A 83 9.47 -5.01 -7.12
N PRO A 84 10.16 -4.99 -8.27
CA PRO A 84 11.03 -3.86 -8.65
C PRO A 84 10.26 -2.57 -8.83
N ASP A 85 10.96 -1.43 -8.69
CA ASP A 85 10.37 -0.11 -8.90
C ASP A 85 9.63 -0.02 -10.24
N GLY A 86 8.51 0.66 -10.24
CA GLY A 86 7.75 0.94 -11.46
C GLY A 86 7.06 -0.26 -12.08
N SER A 87 6.83 -1.32 -11.33
CA SER A 87 6.24 -2.55 -11.86
C SER A 87 4.73 -2.63 -11.61
N VAL A 88 4.01 -3.19 -12.55
CA VAL A 88 2.63 -3.64 -12.35
C VAL A 88 2.66 -5.14 -12.11
N ALA A 89 2.20 -5.57 -10.94
CA ALA A 89 2.15 -6.98 -10.57
C ALA A 89 0.71 -7.40 -10.29
N VAL A 90 0.29 -8.53 -10.85
CA VAL A 90 -1.09 -9.01 -10.72
C VAL A 90 -1.12 -10.53 -10.53
N GLY A 91 -2.21 -11.01 -9.99
CA GLY A 91 -2.50 -12.44 -9.92
C GLY A 91 -2.16 -13.10 -8.61
N VAL A 92 -2.40 -14.41 -8.54
CA VAL A 92 -2.14 -15.27 -7.40
C VAL A 92 -1.37 -16.50 -7.87
N PRO A 93 -0.05 -16.61 -7.59
CA PRO A 93 0.81 -15.59 -7.02
C PRO A 93 1.04 -14.40 -7.96
N ALA A 94 1.33 -13.24 -7.40
CA ALA A 94 1.54 -12.04 -8.19
C ALA A 94 2.75 -12.18 -9.13
N LYS A 95 2.59 -11.65 -10.35
CA LYS A 95 3.66 -11.62 -11.36
C LYS A 95 3.74 -10.23 -11.96
N VAL A 96 4.95 -9.76 -12.19
CA VAL A 96 5.18 -8.50 -12.89
C VAL A 96 4.82 -8.69 -14.36
N ILE A 97 3.89 -7.88 -14.86
CA ILE A 97 3.39 -8.00 -16.24
C ILE A 97 3.79 -6.85 -17.14
N LYS A 98 4.13 -5.70 -16.57
CA LYS A 98 4.54 -4.52 -17.34
C LYS A 98 5.10 -3.45 -16.42
N GLN A 99 5.59 -2.35 -17.01
CA GLN A 99 6.02 -1.17 -16.28
C GLN A 99 4.89 -0.16 -16.19
N VAL A 100 4.85 0.57 -15.08
CA VAL A 100 3.88 1.66 -14.88
C VAL A 100 4.27 2.82 -15.78
N SER A 101 3.30 3.45 -16.47
CA SER A 101 3.56 4.62 -17.29
C SER A 101 3.80 5.86 -16.42
N ALA A 102 4.52 6.86 -16.96
CA ALA A 102 4.72 8.13 -16.26
C ALA A 102 3.40 8.82 -15.92
N ALA A 103 2.43 8.77 -16.84
CA ALA A 103 1.10 9.34 -16.61
C ALA A 103 0.37 8.63 -15.45
N GLN A 104 0.50 7.32 -15.35
CA GLN A 104 -0.13 6.56 -14.27
C GLN A 104 0.55 6.85 -12.92
N ILE A 105 1.86 7.00 -12.90
CA ILE A 105 2.59 7.39 -11.68
C ILE A 105 2.06 8.73 -11.17
N GLU A 106 1.94 9.70 -12.05
CA GLU A 106 1.45 11.02 -11.70
C GLU A 106 -0.01 10.98 -11.19
N ALA A 107 -0.85 10.20 -11.86
CA ALA A 107 -2.24 10.01 -11.44
C ALA A 107 -2.32 9.36 -10.05
N ASN A 108 -1.48 8.38 -9.75
CA ASN A 108 -1.46 7.73 -8.45
C ASN A 108 -1.04 8.68 -7.33
N LEU A 109 -0.07 9.53 -7.59
CA LEU A 109 0.36 10.55 -6.61
C LEU A 109 -0.75 11.55 -6.34
N HIS A 110 -1.45 11.99 -7.39
CA HIS A 110 -2.58 12.91 -7.27
C HIS A 110 -3.71 12.26 -6.46
N ASN A 111 -4.05 11.02 -6.73
CA ASN A 111 -5.09 10.29 -6.03
C ASN A 111 -4.74 10.09 -4.55
N ALA A 112 -3.49 9.81 -4.23
CA ALA A 112 -3.05 9.67 -2.84
C ALA A 112 -3.30 10.98 -2.06
N ALA A 113 -2.93 12.11 -2.63
CA ALA A 113 -3.16 13.41 -2.01
C ALA A 113 -4.65 13.69 -1.82
N HIS A 114 -5.48 13.36 -2.81
CA HIS A 114 -6.92 13.53 -2.75
C HIS A 114 -7.55 12.71 -1.61
N TYR A 115 -7.16 11.45 -1.49
CA TYR A 115 -7.69 10.59 -0.41
C TYR A 115 -7.29 11.11 0.98
N VAL A 116 -6.10 11.64 1.13
CA VAL A 116 -5.66 12.23 2.40
C VAL A 116 -6.54 13.42 2.78
N GLU A 117 -6.86 14.30 1.85
CA GLU A 117 -7.78 15.43 2.12
C GLU A 117 -9.17 14.95 2.51
N HIS A 118 -9.72 13.99 1.79
CA HIS A 118 -11.02 13.41 2.14
C HIS A 118 -11.01 12.77 3.52
N GLY A 119 -9.94 12.05 3.85
CA GLY A 119 -9.79 11.43 5.16
C GLY A 119 -9.76 12.45 6.28
N LYS A 120 -9.09 13.57 6.09
CA LYS A 120 -9.03 14.64 7.08
C LYS A 120 -10.39 15.28 7.29
N LEU A 121 -11.15 15.54 6.24
CA LEU A 121 -12.50 16.10 6.35
C LEU A 121 -13.43 15.16 7.07
N HIS A 122 -13.40 13.88 6.74
CA HIS A 122 -14.23 12.86 7.39
C HIS A 122 -13.91 12.74 8.88
N ALA A 123 -12.63 12.71 9.23
CA ALA A 123 -12.19 12.65 10.62
C ALA A 123 -12.66 13.89 11.40
N ALA A 124 -12.61 15.08 10.80
CA ALA A 124 -13.08 16.31 11.42
C ALA A 124 -14.60 16.26 11.69
N GLU A 125 -15.37 15.74 10.75
CA GLU A 125 -16.83 15.57 10.92
C GLU A 125 -17.16 14.60 12.04
N LEU A 126 -16.46 13.48 12.12
CA LEU A 126 -16.65 12.51 13.18
C LEU A 126 -16.29 13.09 14.55
N ALA A 127 -15.25 13.90 14.61
CA ALA A 127 -14.84 14.54 15.87
C ALA A 127 -15.89 15.55 16.38
N LYS A 128 -16.66 16.16 15.48
CA LYS A 128 -17.74 17.09 15.83
C LYS A 128 -19.00 16.37 16.29
N GLY A 129 -19.17 15.17 15.84
CA GLY A 129 -20.34 14.35 16.19
C GLY A 129 -20.17 13.65 17.51
#